data_017e350aa258944b90322e5bf5a3f3ae
#
_entry.id   017e350aa258944b90322e5bf5a3f3ae
#
_cell.length_a   1.000
_cell.length_b   1.000
_cell.length_c   1.000
_cell.angle_alpha   90.00
_cell.angle_beta   90.00
_cell.angle_gamma   90.00
#
_symmetry.space_group_name_H-M   'P 1'
#
loop_
_entity.id
_entity.type
_entity.pdbx_description
1 polymer ?
#
loop_
_entity_poly.entity_id
_entity_poly.type
_entity_poly.pdbx_seq_one_letter_code
_entity_poly.pdbx_strand_id
1 'polypeptide(L)'
;MSYLELIKLASPEAVVVITALVVLAVGLTSRRTGTICSGIAVLGLAGAIGAVLMLPRNANLFGGMLVITPLTSLFKIICLALAFFTICLVRSEKSLRHTGEYLAIILLATVGLMLLVGSEELLMIFIGLELLGLSLYVMAAFDKTDMRSAEAGLKYFLFGSTSSAFTLFGISLIYGMSGSTGLAAISAKLAAAPVQPLLATGIIMTLIGFAFKIAAAPFHLWAPDAYQGA
;
A
#
# COMPACT_ATOMS: atom_id res chain seq x y z
N MET A 1 -17.90 17.90 -9.03
CA MET A 1 -17.34 17.80 -7.68
C MET A 1 -16.41 18.97 -7.43
N SER A 2 -16.53 19.63 -6.26
CA SER A 2 -15.62 20.72 -5.87
C SER A 2 -14.28 20.11 -5.41
N TYR A 3 -13.16 20.83 -5.63
CA TYR A 3 -11.84 20.43 -5.09
C TYR A 3 -11.85 20.22 -3.57
N LEU A 4 -12.67 20.99 -2.84
CA LEU A 4 -12.85 20.84 -1.41
C LEU A 4 -13.51 19.51 -1.02
N GLU A 5 -14.46 19.01 -1.81
CA GLU A 5 -15.07 17.71 -1.56
C GLU A 5 -14.06 16.57 -1.78
N LEU A 6 -13.20 16.69 -2.80
CA LEU A 6 -12.14 15.71 -3.07
C LEU A 6 -11.15 15.62 -1.91
N ILE A 7 -10.66 16.77 -1.43
CA ILE A 7 -9.75 16.84 -0.28
C ILE A 7 -10.42 16.27 0.98
N LYS A 8 -11.71 16.57 1.19
CA LYS A 8 -12.45 16.04 2.33
C LYS A 8 -12.58 14.51 2.29
N LEU A 9 -12.87 13.93 1.13
CA LEU A 9 -13.05 12.49 0.98
C LEU A 9 -11.74 11.70 1.01
N ALA A 10 -10.62 12.30 0.57
CA ALA A 10 -9.27 11.74 0.65
C ALA A 10 -8.52 12.20 1.92
N SER A 11 -9.22 12.83 2.88
CA SER A 11 -8.57 13.40 4.08
C SER A 11 -7.82 12.37 4.93
N PRO A 12 -8.27 11.12 5.14
CA PRO A 12 -7.52 10.17 5.94
C PRO A 12 -6.16 9.83 5.34
N GLU A 13 -6.11 9.57 4.03
CA GLU A 13 -4.88 9.30 3.29
C GLU A 13 -3.96 10.52 3.32
N ALA A 14 -4.51 11.72 3.08
CA ALA A 14 -3.76 12.96 3.10
C ALA A 14 -3.12 13.24 4.48
N VAL A 15 -3.85 13.00 5.57
CA VAL A 15 -3.32 13.15 6.94
C VAL A 15 -2.14 12.19 7.17
N VAL A 16 -2.24 10.94 6.76
CA VAL A 16 -1.12 9.98 6.93
C VAL A 16 0.08 10.38 6.08
N VAL A 17 -0.12 10.82 4.82
CA VAL A 17 0.97 11.29 3.94
C VAL A 17 1.67 12.51 4.54
N ILE A 18 0.91 13.51 4.98
CA ILE A 18 1.48 14.71 5.63
C ILE A 18 2.25 14.32 6.88
N THR A 19 1.70 13.41 7.70
CA THR A 19 2.37 12.90 8.89
C THR A 19 3.69 12.20 8.53
N ALA A 20 3.71 11.38 7.48
CA ALA A 20 4.92 10.71 7.01
C ALA A 20 6.00 11.71 6.59
N LEU A 21 5.63 12.75 5.85
CA LEU A 21 6.55 13.81 5.43
C LEU A 21 7.10 14.61 6.61
N VAL A 22 6.25 14.95 7.58
CA VAL A 22 6.67 15.67 8.80
C VAL A 22 7.60 14.80 9.64
N VAL A 23 7.28 13.51 9.84
CA VAL A 23 8.12 12.57 10.57
C VAL A 23 9.47 12.40 9.89
N LEU A 24 9.50 12.31 8.56
CA LEU A 24 10.73 12.23 7.78
C LEU A 24 11.57 13.51 7.95
N ALA A 25 10.97 14.68 7.78
CA ALA A 25 11.66 15.97 7.92
C ALA A 25 12.27 16.16 9.32
N VAL A 26 11.50 15.82 10.36
CA VAL A 26 11.97 15.90 11.77
C VAL A 26 13.08 14.85 12.01
N GLY A 27 12.92 13.63 11.48
CA GLY A 27 13.91 12.55 11.62
C GLY A 27 15.25 12.89 11.00
N LEU A 28 15.27 13.58 9.87
CA LEU A 28 16.49 14.02 9.18
C LEU A 28 17.22 15.16 9.92
N THR A 29 16.50 15.93 10.77
CA THR A 29 17.10 17.07 11.48
C THR A 29 18.04 16.63 12.61
N SER A 30 17.75 15.52 13.31
CA SER A 30 18.58 15.03 14.41
C SER A 30 18.37 13.54 14.70
N ARG A 31 19.46 12.83 14.99
CA ARG A 31 19.42 11.39 15.37
C ARG A 31 18.75 11.11 16.72
N ARG A 32 18.52 12.11 17.55
CA ARG A 32 17.89 11.96 18.89
C ARG A 32 16.38 12.18 18.88
N THR A 33 15.76 12.36 17.73
CA THR A 33 14.34 12.71 17.56
C THR A 33 13.39 11.51 17.54
N GLY A 34 13.85 10.27 17.75
CA GLY A 34 13.03 9.06 17.65
C GLY A 34 11.73 9.10 18.47
N THR A 35 11.80 9.60 19.73
CA THR A 35 10.61 9.73 20.59
C THR A 35 9.65 10.80 20.05
N ILE A 36 10.16 11.91 19.52
CA ILE A 36 9.36 12.98 18.92
C ILE A 36 8.70 12.47 17.65
N CYS A 37 9.44 11.78 16.77
CA CYS A 37 8.93 11.18 15.55
C CYS A 37 7.82 10.17 15.84
N SER A 38 8.00 9.29 16.83
CA SER A 38 6.97 8.34 17.26
C SER A 38 5.72 9.05 17.80
N GLY A 39 5.89 10.14 18.56
CA GLY A 39 4.79 10.96 19.07
C GLY A 39 3.98 11.60 17.92
N ILE A 40 4.67 12.22 16.94
CA ILE A 40 4.04 12.82 15.76
C ILE A 40 3.30 11.74 14.94
N ALA A 41 3.92 10.58 14.73
CA ALA A 41 3.30 9.48 13.99
C ALA A 41 2.02 8.98 14.66
N VAL A 42 2.04 8.79 15.99
CA VAL A 42 0.84 8.38 16.77
C VAL A 42 -0.26 9.43 16.69
N LEU A 43 0.06 10.73 16.85
CA LEU A 43 -0.92 11.81 16.72
C LEU A 43 -1.50 11.87 15.30
N GLY A 44 -0.68 11.69 14.28
CA GLY A 44 -1.12 11.66 12.89
C GLY A 44 -2.06 10.49 12.61
N LEU A 45 -1.76 9.28 13.11
CA LEU A 45 -2.64 8.12 12.99
C LEU A 45 -3.98 8.34 13.72
N ALA A 46 -3.95 8.91 14.92
CA ALA A 46 -5.17 9.27 15.65
C ALA A 46 -6.01 10.29 14.87
N GLY A 47 -5.37 11.30 14.27
CA GLY A 47 -6.01 12.28 13.39
C GLY A 47 -6.62 11.63 12.14
N ALA A 48 -5.92 10.66 11.53
CA ALA A 48 -6.42 9.91 10.38
C ALA A 48 -7.63 9.03 10.76
N ILE A 49 -7.63 8.38 11.93
CA ILE A 49 -8.81 7.66 12.44
C ILE A 49 -9.98 8.61 12.63
N GLY A 50 -9.75 9.79 13.24
CA GLY A 50 -10.78 10.82 13.36
C GLY A 50 -11.34 11.27 12.01
N ALA A 51 -10.46 11.43 11.00
CA ALA A 51 -10.88 11.76 9.64
C ALA A 51 -11.75 10.66 9.02
N VAL A 52 -11.38 9.36 9.18
CA VAL A 52 -12.20 8.22 8.70
C VAL A 52 -13.60 8.24 9.32
N LEU A 53 -13.70 8.52 10.63
CA LEU A 53 -14.99 8.56 11.34
C LEU A 53 -15.88 9.72 10.90
N MET A 54 -15.30 10.79 10.34
CA MET A 54 -16.03 11.95 9.81
C MET A 54 -16.43 11.80 8.34
N LEU A 55 -16.00 10.72 7.66
CA LEU A 55 -16.39 10.46 6.28
C LEU A 55 -17.88 10.13 6.15
N PRO A 56 -18.51 10.44 5.01
CA PRO A 56 -19.87 10.00 4.71
C PRO A 56 -19.90 8.47 4.61
N ARG A 57 -21.06 7.89 4.88
CA ARG A 57 -21.24 6.42 4.86
C ARG A 57 -21.09 5.80 3.47
N ASN A 58 -21.41 6.55 2.42
CA ASN A 58 -21.30 6.08 1.05
C ASN A 58 -20.86 7.23 0.16
N ALA A 59 -19.72 7.06 -0.52
CA ALA A 59 -19.26 7.95 -1.57
C ALA A 59 -18.41 7.16 -2.57
N ASN A 60 -18.46 7.56 -3.83
CA ASN A 60 -17.66 6.99 -4.90
C ASN A 60 -17.03 8.14 -5.68
N LEU A 61 -15.69 8.12 -5.80
CA LEU A 61 -14.92 9.11 -6.54
C LEU A 61 -14.27 8.46 -7.75
N PHE A 62 -14.26 9.22 -8.85
CA PHE A 62 -13.55 8.87 -10.08
C PHE A 62 -13.83 7.44 -10.58
N GLY A 63 -15.10 7.00 -10.53
CA GLY A 63 -15.50 5.71 -11.08
C GLY A 63 -14.95 4.48 -10.33
N GLY A 64 -14.74 4.61 -9.00
CA GLY A 64 -14.27 3.50 -8.18
C GLY A 64 -12.80 3.60 -7.74
N MET A 65 -12.08 4.66 -8.12
CA MET A 65 -10.70 4.88 -7.65
C MET A 65 -10.63 5.06 -6.13
N LEU A 66 -11.64 5.74 -5.55
CA LEU A 66 -11.80 5.85 -4.11
C LEU A 66 -13.26 5.61 -3.73
N VAL A 67 -13.51 4.53 -3.01
CA VAL A 67 -14.84 4.10 -2.57
C VAL A 67 -14.90 4.16 -1.05
N ILE A 68 -15.91 4.86 -0.54
CA ILE A 68 -16.17 4.99 0.89
C ILE A 68 -17.46 4.24 1.20
N THR A 69 -17.34 3.19 1.98
CA THR A 69 -18.44 2.40 2.53
C THR A 69 -18.16 2.13 4.00
N PRO A 70 -19.14 1.67 4.78
CA PRO A 70 -18.87 1.24 6.16
C PRO A 70 -17.79 0.15 6.24
N LEU A 71 -17.75 -0.75 5.25
CA LEU A 71 -16.76 -1.82 5.16
C LEU A 71 -15.35 -1.27 4.89
N THR A 72 -15.19 -0.41 3.87
CA THR A 72 -13.88 0.18 3.55
C THR A 72 -13.38 1.07 4.69
N SER A 73 -14.26 1.80 5.36
CA SER A 73 -13.93 2.60 6.54
C SER A 73 -13.44 1.73 7.70
N LEU A 74 -14.11 0.59 7.97
CA LEU A 74 -13.68 -0.36 8.98
C LEU A 74 -12.28 -0.90 8.66
N PHE A 75 -12.02 -1.33 7.43
CA PHE A 75 -10.71 -1.83 7.04
C PHE A 75 -9.62 -0.75 7.09
N LYS A 76 -9.92 0.51 6.73
CA LYS A 76 -8.98 1.63 6.91
C LYS A 76 -8.61 1.81 8.39
N ILE A 77 -9.58 1.73 9.30
CA ILE A 77 -9.31 1.80 10.74
C ILE A 77 -8.43 0.64 11.19
N ILE A 78 -8.67 -0.59 10.68
CA ILE A 78 -7.81 -1.75 10.98
C ILE A 78 -6.38 -1.50 10.50
N CYS A 79 -6.17 -1.00 9.28
CA CYS A 79 -4.84 -0.66 8.78
C CYS A 79 -4.13 0.39 9.64
N LEU A 80 -4.85 1.44 10.06
CA LEU A 80 -4.32 2.48 10.95
C LEU A 80 -3.98 1.93 12.35
N ALA A 81 -4.80 1.02 12.89
CA ALA A 81 -4.53 0.35 14.16
C ALA A 81 -3.30 -0.56 14.08
N LEU A 82 -3.15 -1.34 13.01
CA LEU A 82 -1.96 -2.15 12.77
C LEU A 82 -0.70 -1.29 12.68
N ALA A 83 -0.76 -0.16 11.96
CA ALA A 83 0.34 0.80 11.91
C ALA A 83 0.69 1.36 13.30
N PHE A 84 -0.32 1.68 14.10
CA PHE A 84 -0.11 2.14 15.48
C PHE A 84 0.62 1.08 16.33
N PHE A 85 0.18 -0.19 16.29
CA PHE A 85 0.87 -1.27 17.00
C PHE A 85 2.31 -1.46 16.50
N THR A 86 2.54 -1.39 15.20
CA THR A 86 3.88 -1.48 14.62
C THR A 86 4.78 -0.34 15.13
N ILE A 87 4.29 0.89 15.20
CA ILE A 87 5.02 2.04 15.75
C ILE A 87 5.34 1.82 17.24
N CYS A 88 4.43 1.26 18.01
CA CYS A 88 4.67 0.91 19.41
C CYS A 88 5.78 -0.14 19.57
N LEU A 89 5.85 -1.14 18.69
CA LEU A 89 6.90 -2.14 18.67
C LEU A 89 8.25 -1.53 18.31
N VAL A 90 8.29 -0.71 17.25
CA VAL A 90 9.50 -0.01 16.80
C VAL A 90 10.06 0.92 17.89
N ARG A 91 9.18 1.55 18.68
CA ARG A 91 9.62 2.43 19.79
C ARG A 91 10.38 1.68 20.87
N SER A 92 10.13 0.40 21.08
CA SER A 92 10.84 -0.43 22.05
C SER A 92 12.20 -0.90 21.55
N GLU A 93 12.45 -0.84 20.25
CA GLU A 93 13.69 -1.29 19.62
C GLU A 93 14.77 -0.18 19.70
N LYS A 94 15.83 -0.44 20.47
CA LYS A 94 16.91 0.53 20.70
C LYS A 94 18.00 0.50 19.64
N SER A 95 18.02 -0.50 18.77
CA SER A 95 19.07 -0.70 17.76
C SER A 95 18.87 0.16 16.52
N LEU A 96 17.66 0.66 16.26
CA LEU A 96 17.31 1.44 15.07
C LEU A 96 17.98 2.83 15.08
N ARG A 97 18.95 3.02 14.17
CA ARG A 97 19.71 4.28 14.05
C ARG A 97 18.94 5.41 13.37
N HIS A 98 17.96 5.10 12.52
CA HIS A 98 17.20 6.02 11.66
C HIS A 98 15.70 5.88 11.90
N THR A 99 15.26 5.99 13.14
CA THR A 99 13.86 5.75 13.55
C THR A 99 12.86 6.63 12.79
N GLY A 100 13.18 7.91 12.52
CA GLY A 100 12.26 8.79 11.78
C GLY A 100 12.02 8.34 10.33
N GLU A 101 13.09 7.94 9.63
CA GLU A 101 13.02 7.41 8.27
C GLU A 101 12.20 6.11 8.25
N TYR A 102 12.46 5.21 9.20
CA TYR A 102 11.75 3.93 9.32
C TYR A 102 10.25 4.12 9.58
N LEU A 103 9.89 5.02 10.49
CA LEU A 103 8.49 5.36 10.78
C LEU A 103 7.79 6.01 9.59
N ALA A 104 8.47 6.86 8.83
CA ALA A 104 7.91 7.45 7.62
C ALA A 104 7.58 6.38 6.57
N ILE A 105 8.44 5.37 6.41
CA ILE A 105 8.21 4.23 5.50
C ILE A 105 7.00 3.41 5.96
N ILE A 106 6.85 3.14 7.26
CA ILE A 106 5.66 2.46 7.81
C ILE A 106 4.38 3.24 7.48
N LEU A 107 4.40 4.56 7.64
CA LEU A 107 3.24 5.40 7.33
C LEU A 107 2.93 5.39 5.82
N LEU A 108 3.94 5.41 4.93
CA LEU A 108 3.73 5.28 3.49
C LEU A 108 3.18 3.89 3.11
N ALA A 109 3.67 2.82 3.74
CA ALA A 109 3.10 1.48 3.58
C ALA A 109 1.62 1.46 4.00
N THR A 110 1.28 2.15 5.08
CA THR A 110 -0.11 2.27 5.56
C THR A 110 -0.99 3.02 4.55
N VAL A 111 -0.48 4.07 3.90
CA VAL A 111 -1.20 4.75 2.79
C VAL A 111 -1.48 3.76 1.66
N GLY A 112 -0.49 2.94 1.26
CA GLY A 112 -0.66 1.90 0.25
C GLY A 112 -1.80 0.93 0.61
N LEU A 113 -1.85 0.47 1.86
CA LEU A 113 -2.95 -0.39 2.36
C LEU A 113 -4.30 0.31 2.34
N MET A 114 -4.37 1.59 2.72
CA MET A 114 -5.63 2.36 2.70
C MET A 114 -6.16 2.57 1.29
N LEU A 115 -5.28 2.83 0.31
CA LEU A 115 -5.65 2.93 -1.11
C LEU A 115 -6.15 1.58 -1.64
N LEU A 116 -5.47 0.48 -1.32
CA LEU A 116 -5.85 -0.87 -1.72
C LEU A 116 -7.25 -1.23 -1.24
N VAL A 117 -7.55 -0.97 0.03
CA VAL A 117 -8.85 -1.27 0.66
C VAL A 117 -9.96 -0.33 0.13
N GLY A 118 -9.61 0.89 -0.21
CA GLY A 118 -10.55 1.93 -0.64
C GLY A 118 -10.82 1.97 -2.15
N SER A 119 -10.45 0.96 -2.95
CA SER A 119 -10.58 1.02 -4.40
C SER A 119 -11.33 -0.18 -4.99
N GLU A 120 -12.14 0.08 -6.03
CA GLU A 120 -12.80 -0.90 -6.91
C GLU A 120 -12.28 -0.77 -8.35
N GLU A 121 -11.07 -0.26 -8.53
CA GLU A 121 -10.44 0.03 -9.81
C GLU A 121 -9.05 -0.58 -9.86
N LEU A 122 -8.74 -1.38 -10.92
CA LEU A 122 -7.51 -2.19 -10.99
C LEU A 122 -6.22 -1.37 -10.97
N LEU A 123 -6.21 -0.19 -11.60
CA LEU A 123 -5.01 0.65 -11.64
C LEU A 123 -4.72 1.25 -10.26
N MET A 124 -5.76 1.69 -9.53
CA MET A 124 -5.59 2.21 -8.17
C MET A 124 -5.19 1.10 -7.19
N ILE A 125 -5.75 -0.11 -7.32
CA ILE A 125 -5.33 -1.31 -6.59
C ILE A 125 -3.84 -1.57 -6.84
N PHE A 126 -3.40 -1.51 -8.10
CA PHE A 126 -1.99 -1.66 -8.47
C PHE A 126 -1.10 -0.60 -7.82
N ILE A 127 -1.49 0.68 -7.86
CA ILE A 127 -0.74 1.78 -7.23
C ILE A 127 -0.62 1.55 -5.71
N GLY A 128 -1.71 1.15 -5.04
CA GLY A 128 -1.70 0.83 -3.61
C GLY A 128 -0.75 -0.32 -3.28
N LEU A 129 -0.77 -1.40 -4.09
CA LEU A 129 0.14 -2.55 -3.94
C LEU A 129 1.60 -2.16 -4.18
N GLU A 130 1.88 -1.29 -5.15
CA GLU A 130 3.25 -0.85 -5.42
C GLU A 130 3.78 0.07 -4.33
N LEU A 131 2.98 1.01 -3.83
CA LEU A 131 3.38 1.85 -2.70
C LEU A 131 3.69 1.03 -1.44
N LEU A 132 2.84 0.03 -1.15
CA LEU A 132 3.10 -0.94 -0.08
C LEU A 132 4.38 -1.72 -0.35
N GLY A 133 4.52 -2.28 -1.56
CA GLY A 133 5.67 -3.11 -1.95
C GLY A 133 6.99 -2.35 -1.86
N LEU A 134 7.07 -1.15 -2.44
CA LEU A 134 8.27 -0.30 -2.38
C LEU A 134 8.66 0.02 -0.93
N SER A 135 7.68 0.30 -0.08
CA SER A 135 7.92 0.53 1.35
C SER A 135 8.53 -0.72 2.01
N LEU A 136 7.98 -1.91 1.74
CA LEU A 136 8.48 -3.16 2.30
C LEU A 136 9.87 -3.55 1.75
N TYR A 137 10.18 -3.27 0.47
CA TYR A 137 11.52 -3.50 -0.08
C TYR A 137 12.58 -2.67 0.65
N VAL A 138 12.28 -1.40 0.91
CA VAL A 138 13.18 -0.51 1.65
C VAL A 138 13.31 -0.95 3.11
N MET A 139 12.21 -1.42 3.74
CA MET A 139 12.25 -1.94 5.11
C MET A 139 13.11 -3.20 5.22
N ALA A 140 13.01 -4.14 4.27
CA ALA A 140 13.83 -5.35 4.23
C ALA A 140 15.33 -5.06 4.07
N ALA A 141 15.69 -3.97 3.37
CA ALA A 141 17.05 -3.52 3.17
C ALA A 141 17.48 -2.40 4.13
N PHE A 142 16.79 -2.22 5.27
CA PHE A 142 16.98 -1.01 6.09
C PHE A 142 18.31 -0.97 6.82
N ASP A 143 18.82 -2.11 7.29
CA ASP A 143 20.17 -2.15 7.90
C ASP A 143 21.25 -2.22 6.82
N LYS A 144 21.78 -1.03 6.48
CA LYS A 144 22.83 -0.86 5.46
C LYS A 144 24.17 -1.50 5.84
N THR A 145 24.34 -1.90 7.10
CA THR A 145 25.57 -2.50 7.61
C THR A 145 25.51 -4.03 7.61
N ASP A 146 24.33 -4.62 7.49
CA ASP A 146 24.14 -6.06 7.38
C ASP A 146 23.99 -6.49 5.90
N MET A 147 24.93 -7.33 5.45
CA MET A 147 24.90 -7.92 4.10
C MET A 147 23.67 -8.77 3.86
N ARG A 148 23.11 -9.40 4.90
CA ARG A 148 21.89 -10.22 4.78
C ARG A 148 20.66 -9.35 4.50
N SER A 149 20.55 -8.21 5.19
CA SER A 149 19.48 -7.22 4.94
C SER A 149 19.58 -6.67 3.52
N ALA A 150 20.79 -6.33 3.05
CA ALA A 150 20.99 -5.86 1.67
C ALA A 150 20.61 -6.93 0.63
N GLU A 151 21.01 -8.20 0.85
CA GLU A 151 20.68 -9.33 -0.02
C GLU A 151 19.16 -9.59 -0.03
N ALA A 152 18.51 -9.63 1.14
CA ALA A 152 17.08 -9.82 1.27
C ALA A 152 16.29 -8.74 0.53
N GLY A 153 16.65 -7.46 0.74
CA GLY A 153 16.01 -6.35 0.05
C GLY A 153 16.19 -6.40 -1.46
N LEU A 154 17.40 -6.74 -1.94
CA LEU A 154 17.66 -6.87 -3.39
C LEU A 154 16.83 -8.01 -4.00
N LYS A 155 16.83 -9.20 -3.39
CA LYS A 155 16.03 -10.34 -3.87
C LYS A 155 14.54 -9.98 -3.89
N TYR A 156 14.04 -9.42 -2.79
CA TYR A 156 12.63 -9.02 -2.68
C TYR A 156 12.25 -7.98 -3.74
N PHE A 157 13.10 -6.99 -3.99
CA PHE A 157 12.90 -5.98 -5.03
C PHE A 157 12.90 -6.59 -6.43
N LEU A 158 13.88 -7.46 -6.78
CA LEU A 158 13.97 -8.07 -8.12
C LEU A 158 12.77 -8.96 -8.43
N PHE A 159 12.39 -9.84 -7.51
CA PHE A 159 11.21 -10.68 -7.70
C PHE A 159 9.93 -9.85 -7.70
N GLY A 160 9.83 -8.84 -6.82
CA GLY A 160 8.69 -7.96 -6.73
C GLY A 160 8.49 -7.12 -7.98
N SER A 161 9.53 -6.48 -8.52
CA SER A 161 9.45 -5.67 -9.74
C SER A 161 9.08 -6.50 -10.96
N THR A 162 9.60 -7.74 -11.07
CA THR A 162 9.18 -8.67 -12.11
C THR A 162 7.69 -9.00 -12.01
N SER A 163 7.21 -9.30 -10.81
CA SER A 163 5.78 -9.56 -10.56
C SER A 163 4.91 -8.34 -10.90
N SER A 164 5.37 -7.13 -10.56
CA SER A 164 4.68 -5.87 -10.89
C SER A 164 4.58 -5.65 -12.39
N ALA A 165 5.63 -5.98 -13.14
CA ALA A 165 5.60 -5.92 -14.60
C ALA A 165 4.54 -6.87 -15.19
N PHE A 166 4.45 -8.11 -14.70
CA PHE A 166 3.40 -9.05 -15.08
C PHE A 166 2.01 -8.53 -14.75
N THR A 167 1.82 -7.98 -13.54
CA THR A 167 0.54 -7.41 -13.11
C THR A 167 0.11 -6.27 -14.01
N LEU A 168 0.99 -5.30 -14.25
CA LEU A 168 0.67 -4.12 -15.05
C LEU A 168 0.40 -4.48 -16.51
N PHE A 169 1.18 -5.41 -17.08
CA PHE A 169 0.93 -5.92 -18.42
C PHE A 169 -0.42 -6.65 -18.50
N GLY A 170 -0.75 -7.48 -17.50
CA GLY A 170 -2.05 -8.13 -17.38
C GLY A 170 -3.20 -7.12 -17.33
N ILE A 171 -3.10 -6.08 -16.50
CA ILE A 171 -4.08 -4.99 -16.42
C ILE A 171 -4.23 -4.27 -17.78
N SER A 172 -3.12 -4.04 -18.50
CA SER A 172 -3.17 -3.41 -19.82
C SER A 172 -3.94 -4.25 -20.84
N LEU A 173 -3.78 -5.58 -20.82
CA LEU A 173 -4.55 -6.50 -21.67
C LEU A 173 -6.04 -6.51 -21.29
N ILE A 174 -6.35 -6.53 -19.98
CA ILE A 174 -7.73 -6.43 -19.49
C ILE A 174 -8.36 -5.12 -19.98
N TYR A 175 -7.65 -3.99 -19.82
CA TYR A 175 -8.12 -2.69 -20.30
C TYR A 175 -8.30 -2.67 -21.82
N GLY A 176 -7.34 -3.17 -22.59
CA GLY A 176 -7.42 -3.24 -24.05
C GLY A 176 -8.65 -4.02 -24.55
N MET A 177 -9.05 -5.07 -23.82
CA MET A 177 -10.18 -5.92 -24.19
C MET A 177 -11.52 -5.47 -23.57
N SER A 178 -11.50 -4.87 -22.37
CA SER A 178 -12.72 -4.43 -21.69
C SER A 178 -13.06 -2.96 -21.95
N GLY A 179 -12.05 -2.13 -22.22
CA GLY A 179 -12.19 -0.67 -22.31
C GLY A 179 -12.32 0.02 -20.96
N SER A 180 -12.12 -0.70 -19.85
CA SER A 180 -12.24 -0.16 -18.49
C SER A 180 -11.28 -0.87 -17.53
N THR A 181 -10.87 -0.16 -16.47
CA THR A 181 -10.12 -0.70 -15.33
C THR A 181 -11.01 -0.90 -14.10
N GLY A 182 -12.27 -0.42 -14.13
CA GLY A 182 -13.25 -0.60 -13.07
C GLY A 182 -13.79 -2.03 -13.00
N LEU A 183 -13.74 -2.65 -11.82
CA LEU A 183 -14.12 -4.07 -11.60
C LEU A 183 -15.55 -4.37 -12.03
N ALA A 184 -16.51 -3.46 -11.77
CA ALA A 184 -17.90 -3.63 -12.16
C ALA A 184 -18.08 -3.67 -13.69
N ALA A 185 -17.39 -2.79 -14.42
CA ALA A 185 -17.46 -2.74 -15.88
C ALA A 185 -16.80 -3.99 -16.51
N ILE A 186 -15.67 -4.44 -15.97
CA ILE A 186 -15.00 -5.66 -16.39
C ILE A 186 -15.91 -6.87 -16.16
N SER A 187 -16.51 -6.99 -14.97
CA SER A 187 -17.45 -8.06 -14.63
C SER A 187 -18.66 -8.11 -15.57
N ALA A 188 -19.26 -6.95 -15.86
CA ALA A 188 -20.38 -6.87 -16.79
C ALA A 188 -20.00 -7.37 -18.20
N LYS A 189 -18.79 -7.04 -18.67
CA LYS A 189 -18.30 -7.49 -19.97
C LYS A 189 -18.01 -8.98 -20.02
N LEU A 190 -17.46 -9.54 -18.92
CA LEU A 190 -17.24 -10.98 -18.78
C LEU A 190 -18.55 -11.78 -18.78
N ALA A 191 -19.62 -11.21 -18.20
CA ALA A 191 -20.95 -11.85 -18.19
C ALA A 191 -21.67 -11.79 -19.55
N ALA A 192 -21.34 -10.81 -20.40
CA ALA A 192 -22.06 -10.55 -21.65
C ALA A 192 -21.56 -11.36 -22.86
N ALA A 193 -20.32 -11.89 -22.83
CA ALA A 193 -19.72 -12.58 -23.96
C ALA A 193 -18.71 -13.66 -23.51
N PRO A 194 -18.41 -14.67 -24.35
CA PRO A 194 -17.36 -15.64 -24.06
C PRO A 194 -15.99 -14.95 -23.83
N VAL A 195 -15.24 -15.45 -22.86
CA VAL A 195 -13.93 -14.90 -22.53
C VAL A 195 -12.96 -15.14 -23.68
N GLN A 196 -12.49 -14.05 -24.29
CA GLN A 196 -11.49 -14.13 -25.34
C GLN A 196 -10.11 -14.54 -24.78
N PRO A 197 -9.28 -15.29 -25.54
CA PRO A 197 -7.99 -15.77 -25.06
C PRO A 197 -7.07 -14.65 -24.53
N LEU A 198 -7.06 -13.49 -25.17
CA LEU A 198 -6.24 -12.35 -24.76
C LEU A 198 -6.71 -11.76 -23.42
N LEU A 199 -8.02 -11.70 -23.18
CA LEU A 199 -8.58 -11.27 -21.89
C LEU A 199 -8.26 -12.28 -20.79
N ALA A 200 -8.38 -13.59 -21.08
CA ALA A 200 -7.98 -14.65 -20.16
C ALA A 200 -6.50 -14.55 -19.78
N THR A 201 -5.62 -14.32 -20.75
CA THR A 201 -4.19 -14.09 -20.51
C THR A 201 -3.97 -12.91 -19.59
N GLY A 202 -4.64 -11.77 -19.83
CA GLY A 202 -4.56 -10.59 -18.96
C GLY A 202 -4.97 -10.87 -17.52
N ILE A 203 -6.08 -11.60 -17.33
CA ILE A 203 -6.56 -12.00 -16.00
C ILE A 203 -5.53 -12.91 -15.31
N ILE A 204 -5.02 -13.92 -16.00
CA ILE A 204 -4.03 -14.85 -15.44
C ILE A 204 -2.76 -14.11 -15.04
N MET A 205 -2.23 -13.21 -15.86
CA MET A 205 -1.04 -12.43 -15.55
C MET A 205 -1.25 -11.53 -14.33
N THR A 206 -2.39 -10.87 -14.23
CA THR A 206 -2.75 -10.05 -13.07
C THR A 206 -2.85 -10.90 -11.80
N LEU A 207 -3.48 -12.07 -11.88
CA LEU A 207 -3.59 -13.00 -10.75
C LEU A 207 -2.23 -13.57 -10.31
N ILE A 208 -1.30 -13.84 -11.25
CA ILE A 208 0.07 -14.25 -10.92
C ILE A 208 0.75 -13.17 -10.07
N GLY A 209 0.61 -11.90 -10.45
CA GLY A 209 1.16 -10.82 -9.67
C GLY A 209 0.56 -10.70 -8.27
N PHE A 210 -0.75 -10.87 -8.13
CA PHE A 210 -1.40 -10.89 -6.81
C PHE A 210 -0.99 -12.11 -5.98
N ALA A 211 -0.86 -13.29 -6.62
CA ALA A 211 -0.37 -14.51 -5.97
C ALA A 211 1.05 -14.33 -5.41
N PHE A 212 1.93 -13.61 -6.14
CA PHE A 212 3.24 -13.23 -5.63
C PHE A 212 3.13 -12.37 -4.36
N LYS A 213 2.27 -11.34 -4.35
CA LYS A 213 2.12 -10.41 -3.21
C LYS A 213 1.67 -11.11 -1.92
N ILE A 214 0.88 -12.19 -2.03
CA ILE A 214 0.43 -13.01 -0.89
C ILE A 214 1.30 -14.24 -0.66
N ALA A 215 2.44 -14.36 -1.33
CA ALA A 215 3.33 -15.51 -1.28
C ALA A 215 2.62 -16.86 -1.51
N ALA A 216 1.63 -16.90 -2.41
CA ALA A 216 0.94 -18.13 -2.76
C ALA A 216 1.86 -19.07 -3.56
N ALA A 217 1.83 -20.37 -3.28
CA ALA A 217 2.61 -21.35 -4.06
C ALA A 217 2.13 -21.37 -5.54
N PRO A 218 3.03 -21.40 -6.52
CA PRO A 218 4.49 -21.54 -6.43
C PRO A 218 5.28 -20.23 -6.29
N PHE A 219 4.63 -19.08 -6.13
CA PHE A 219 5.24 -17.73 -6.13
C PHE A 219 5.75 -17.28 -4.74
N HIS A 220 6.06 -18.20 -3.82
CA HIS A 220 6.41 -17.91 -2.41
C HIS A 220 7.92 -17.93 -2.13
N LEU A 221 8.77 -18.30 -3.09
CA LEU A 221 10.21 -18.54 -2.85
C LEU A 221 11.00 -17.31 -2.38
N TRP A 222 10.46 -16.10 -2.58
CA TRP A 222 11.06 -14.86 -2.11
C TRP A 222 10.88 -14.63 -0.60
N ALA A 223 9.80 -15.18 -0.03
CA ALA A 223 9.37 -14.84 1.32
C ALA A 223 10.35 -15.32 2.41
N PRO A 224 10.89 -16.56 2.40
CA PRO A 224 11.87 -16.98 3.40
C PRO A 224 13.10 -16.08 3.45
N ASP A 225 13.67 -15.75 2.30
CA ASP A 225 14.86 -14.90 2.20
C ASP A 225 14.59 -13.47 2.71
N ALA A 226 13.43 -12.90 2.35
CA ALA A 226 13.03 -11.58 2.78
C ALA A 226 12.80 -11.51 4.30
N TYR A 227 12.13 -12.50 4.90
CA TYR A 227 11.86 -12.53 6.34
C TYR A 227 13.10 -12.87 7.19
N GLN A 228 14.03 -13.66 6.65
CA GLN A 228 15.24 -14.03 7.39
C GLN A 228 16.27 -12.91 7.40
N GLY A 229 16.32 -12.08 6.36
CA GLY A 229 17.33 -11.05 6.20
C GLY A 229 16.88 -9.64 6.58
N ALA A 230 15.57 -9.42 6.84
CA ALA A 230 15.00 -8.14 7.22
C ALA A 230 15.28 -7.75 8.68
#